data_eac69b19abfc855a8bcae2ac65bef5cf
#
_entry.id   eac69b19abfc855a8bcae2ac65bef5cf
#
_cell.length_a   1.000
_cell.length_b   1.000
_cell.length_c   1.000
_cell.angle_alpha   90.00
_cell.angle_beta   90.00
_cell.angle_gamma   90.00
#
_symmetry.space_group_name_H-M   'P 1'
#
loop_
_entity.id
_entity.type
_entity.pdbx_description
1 polymer ?
#
loop_
_entity_poly.entity_id
_entity_poly.type
_entity_poly.pdbx_seq_one_letter_code
_entity_poly.pdbx_strand_id
1 'polypeptide(L)'
;MKKELRPKQETLNAVSKLILGEEKLDVDPKHMDDEWKNNRARVIEYCIQDANLALRILLTVGTIRKGMDLATVSKLPVEDVLVSGTSTLADSLLIRAADRSGVGVPMSGKRKAQRDDQIAGGYVHTMKPGLYHWVIVLDFKSMYPSLIIANNICFTTLCEDGDIVSPSGARYASPEKKRGLLPTILSGLMAQRDSIKRNMKATEDPAEHSYLDGLQAAVKIVMNTFYGVFASDFYRFTDKSIGASITAFARKNITGIIDSLEKEGHPVIYGDTDSVFILSPKHDLEGAVEFGKTQSERFSKNGMTLEFEKLMEPLFSHGMKKRYVGRIVWPEKHDDLLVRGYEIRRSDSFDLQSRMLTELFGKILDEDNEGALALVKDTIRDVMAGKVPPEDLVISRTCKGLDAYENPERMANIQAAKKMMDMGYNFIPGMKISWIVTDASTAPQEVEPFISGVPFNKKPDYRYYAGRLAQMASRITEVFGWTEADLLLGSQQKTLFDDDFIPLRPKKEGPEDVKKSTDEKIQKKKSKTVSLDQFF
;
A
#
# COMPACT_ATOMS: atom_id res chain seq x y z
N MET A 1 -2.26 -3.87 -13.93
CA MET A 1 -0.91 -4.37 -14.20
C MET A 1 0.18 -3.60 -13.44
N LYS A 2 0.50 -2.32 -13.74
CA LYS A 2 1.58 -1.56 -13.04
C LYS A 2 1.46 -1.55 -11.51
N LYS A 3 0.26 -1.51 -10.94
CA LYS A 3 0.03 -1.49 -9.49
C LYS A 3 0.16 -2.88 -8.83
N GLU A 4 -0.10 -3.93 -9.55
CA GLU A 4 -0.09 -5.32 -9.04
C GLU A 4 1.30 -5.94 -9.16
N LEU A 5 1.91 -5.86 -10.34
CA LEU A 5 3.20 -6.51 -10.62
C LEU A 5 4.41 -5.64 -10.31
N ARG A 6 4.27 -4.32 -10.34
CA ARG A 6 5.33 -3.31 -10.06
C ARG A 6 6.69 -3.68 -10.67
N PRO A 7 6.77 -4.01 -11.96
CA PRO A 7 8.03 -4.39 -12.58
C PRO A 7 9.02 -3.23 -12.45
N LYS A 8 10.31 -3.52 -12.22
CA LYS A 8 11.35 -2.46 -12.16
C LYS A 8 11.58 -1.83 -13.51
N GLN A 9 11.49 -2.62 -14.56
CA GLN A 9 11.53 -2.16 -15.94
C GLN A 9 10.21 -2.48 -16.63
N GLU A 10 9.77 -1.56 -17.49
CA GLU A 10 8.50 -1.67 -18.24
C GLU A 10 8.72 -1.99 -19.71
N THR A 11 9.91 -2.51 -20.07
CA THR A 11 10.18 -3.04 -21.42
C THR A 11 9.45 -4.35 -21.64
N LEU A 12 9.08 -4.65 -22.89
CA LEU A 12 8.40 -5.91 -23.22
C LEU A 12 9.21 -7.12 -22.74
N ASN A 13 10.54 -7.11 -22.92
CA ASN A 13 11.42 -8.19 -22.47
C ASN A 13 11.35 -8.41 -20.94
N ALA A 14 11.48 -7.34 -20.15
CA ALA A 14 11.43 -7.45 -18.69
C ALA A 14 10.07 -7.92 -18.19
N VAL A 15 8.98 -7.46 -18.82
CA VAL A 15 7.61 -7.83 -18.43
C VAL A 15 7.27 -9.25 -18.88
N SER A 16 7.69 -9.69 -20.07
CA SER A 16 7.48 -11.06 -20.53
C SER A 16 8.25 -12.07 -19.69
N LYS A 17 9.50 -11.78 -19.36
CA LYS A 17 10.29 -12.61 -18.43
C LYS A 17 9.63 -12.75 -17.06
N LEU A 18 9.10 -11.66 -16.52
CA LEU A 18 8.42 -11.64 -15.21
C LEU A 18 7.10 -12.41 -15.22
N ILE A 19 6.29 -12.31 -16.28
CA ILE A 19 4.93 -12.84 -16.33
C ILE A 19 4.85 -14.22 -17.00
N LEU A 20 5.60 -14.39 -18.08
CA LEU A 20 5.55 -15.59 -18.93
C LEU A 20 6.77 -16.50 -18.77
N GLY A 21 7.84 -16.02 -18.11
CA GLY A 21 9.13 -16.72 -18.06
C GLY A 21 9.88 -16.74 -19.40
N GLU A 22 9.47 -15.91 -20.36
CA GLU A 22 9.99 -15.89 -21.73
C GLU A 22 10.67 -14.57 -22.06
N GLU A 23 11.70 -14.64 -22.89
CA GLU A 23 12.46 -13.47 -23.35
C GLU A 23 12.19 -13.19 -24.84
N LYS A 24 12.43 -11.95 -25.25
CA LYS A 24 12.41 -11.53 -26.65
C LYS A 24 13.56 -12.17 -27.44
N LEU A 25 13.41 -12.24 -28.77
CA LEU A 25 14.54 -12.49 -29.62
C LEU A 25 15.54 -11.33 -29.54
N ASP A 26 16.81 -11.65 -29.53
CA ASP A 26 17.89 -10.66 -29.49
C ASP A 26 18.11 -10.06 -30.90
N VAL A 27 17.48 -8.91 -31.15
CA VAL A 27 17.66 -8.08 -32.34
C VAL A 27 17.95 -6.67 -31.88
N ASP A 28 19.05 -6.07 -32.35
CA ASP A 28 19.40 -4.69 -31.99
C ASP A 28 18.48 -3.70 -32.72
N PRO A 29 17.63 -2.96 -31.99
CA PRO A 29 16.73 -1.98 -32.58
C PRO A 29 17.43 -0.87 -33.36
N LYS A 30 18.70 -0.59 -33.05
CA LYS A 30 19.48 0.47 -33.70
C LYS A 30 19.95 0.10 -35.09
N HIS A 31 20.10 -1.21 -35.36
CA HIS A 31 20.55 -1.73 -36.62
C HIS A 31 19.44 -2.48 -37.39
N MET A 32 18.18 -2.15 -37.11
CA MET A 32 17.01 -2.80 -37.70
C MET A 32 17.00 -2.73 -39.24
N ASP A 33 17.45 -1.63 -39.83
CA ASP A 33 17.56 -1.46 -41.29
C ASP A 33 18.57 -2.41 -41.90
N ASP A 34 19.67 -2.67 -41.22
CA ASP A 34 20.70 -3.58 -41.68
C ASP A 34 20.28 -5.05 -41.52
N GLU A 35 19.63 -5.38 -40.39
CA GLU A 35 18.99 -6.69 -40.16
C GLU A 35 17.90 -6.95 -41.20
N TRP A 36 17.07 -5.95 -41.53
CA TRP A 36 16.04 -6.09 -42.56
C TRP A 36 16.61 -6.39 -43.94
N LYS A 37 17.75 -5.78 -44.31
CA LYS A 37 18.44 -6.04 -45.58
C LYS A 37 19.11 -7.40 -45.62
N ASN A 38 19.76 -7.80 -44.50
CA ASN A 38 20.63 -8.96 -44.46
C ASN A 38 19.93 -10.24 -43.97
N ASN A 39 18.92 -10.11 -43.09
CA ASN A 39 18.22 -11.24 -42.45
C ASN A 39 16.74 -10.95 -42.22
N ARG A 40 16.01 -10.69 -43.28
CA ARG A 40 14.58 -10.31 -43.24
C ARG A 40 13.72 -11.34 -42.51
N ALA A 41 14.01 -12.62 -42.60
CA ALA A 41 13.27 -13.68 -41.94
C ALA A 41 13.33 -13.52 -40.40
N ARG A 42 14.50 -13.21 -39.85
CA ARG A 42 14.71 -12.98 -38.42
C ARG A 42 13.95 -11.75 -37.92
N VAL A 43 13.89 -10.68 -38.70
CA VAL A 43 13.13 -9.48 -38.34
C VAL A 43 11.62 -9.79 -38.30
N ILE A 44 11.10 -10.58 -39.23
CA ILE A 44 9.71 -11.01 -39.25
C ILE A 44 9.41 -11.88 -38.01
N GLU A 45 10.26 -12.84 -37.70
CA GLU A 45 10.13 -13.70 -36.52
C GLU A 45 10.13 -12.87 -35.22
N TYR A 46 11.06 -11.91 -35.09
CA TYR A 46 11.11 -10.96 -33.99
C TYR A 46 9.79 -10.18 -33.82
N CYS A 47 9.23 -9.65 -34.92
CA CYS A 47 7.96 -8.91 -34.86
C CYS A 47 6.78 -9.82 -34.45
N ILE A 48 6.74 -11.05 -34.95
CA ILE A 48 5.71 -12.04 -34.59
C ILE A 48 5.81 -12.37 -33.09
N GLN A 49 7.03 -12.63 -32.61
CA GLN A 49 7.26 -12.93 -31.20
C GLN A 49 6.86 -11.75 -30.29
N ASP A 50 7.24 -10.51 -30.61
CA ASP A 50 6.88 -9.31 -29.87
C ASP A 50 5.36 -9.14 -29.78
N ALA A 51 4.65 -9.32 -30.88
CA ALA A 51 3.19 -9.27 -30.92
C ALA A 51 2.55 -10.37 -30.06
N ASN A 52 3.06 -11.60 -30.16
CA ASN A 52 2.58 -12.73 -29.37
C ASN A 52 2.84 -12.54 -27.86
N LEU A 53 4.03 -12.08 -27.48
CA LEU A 53 4.34 -11.79 -26.07
C LEU A 53 3.41 -10.71 -25.50
N ALA A 54 3.17 -9.62 -26.23
CA ALA A 54 2.28 -8.55 -25.82
C ALA A 54 0.84 -9.06 -25.62
N LEU A 55 0.32 -9.86 -26.55
CA LEU A 55 -1.02 -10.46 -26.44
C LEU A 55 -1.11 -11.43 -25.26
N ARG A 56 -0.13 -12.32 -25.10
CA ARG A 56 -0.12 -13.30 -24.02
C ARG A 56 0.00 -12.65 -22.64
N ILE A 57 0.79 -11.59 -22.49
CA ILE A 57 0.85 -10.78 -21.27
C ILE A 57 -0.54 -10.21 -20.94
N LEU A 58 -1.21 -9.61 -21.94
CA LEU A 58 -2.53 -9.01 -21.76
C LEU A 58 -3.57 -10.04 -21.30
N LEU A 59 -3.55 -11.24 -21.90
CA LEU A 59 -4.44 -12.35 -21.55
C LEU A 59 -4.13 -12.93 -20.17
N THR A 60 -2.85 -13.17 -19.85
CA THR A 60 -2.41 -13.74 -18.57
C THR A 60 -2.74 -12.82 -17.40
N VAL A 61 -2.56 -11.50 -17.55
CA VAL A 61 -2.92 -10.52 -16.50
C VAL A 61 -4.44 -10.30 -16.40
N GLY A 62 -5.20 -10.74 -17.41
CA GLY A 62 -6.66 -10.63 -17.44
C GLY A 62 -7.18 -9.19 -17.48
N THR A 63 -6.43 -8.24 -18.04
CA THR A 63 -6.79 -6.81 -18.05
C THR A 63 -8.09 -6.56 -18.81
N ILE A 64 -8.29 -7.22 -19.96
CA ILE A 64 -9.53 -7.10 -20.76
C ILE A 64 -10.73 -7.57 -19.94
N ARG A 65 -10.62 -8.75 -19.31
CA ARG A 65 -11.70 -9.30 -18.49
C ARG A 65 -12.05 -8.39 -17.31
N LYS A 66 -11.05 -7.91 -16.57
CA LYS A 66 -11.26 -6.91 -15.50
C LYS A 66 -11.93 -5.64 -16.00
N GLY A 67 -11.58 -5.18 -17.21
CA GLY A 67 -12.22 -4.05 -17.87
C GLY A 67 -13.69 -4.33 -18.18
N MET A 68 -14.02 -5.50 -18.71
CA MET A 68 -15.40 -5.93 -19.01
C MET A 68 -16.24 -6.06 -17.73
N ASP A 69 -15.71 -6.63 -16.66
CA ASP A 69 -16.38 -6.74 -15.37
C ASP A 69 -16.72 -5.35 -14.79
N LEU A 70 -15.75 -4.43 -14.82
CA LEU A 70 -15.97 -3.04 -14.41
C LEU A 70 -16.97 -2.31 -15.30
N ALA A 71 -16.94 -2.52 -16.61
CA ALA A 71 -17.90 -1.96 -17.56
C ALA A 71 -19.32 -2.45 -17.26
N THR A 72 -19.47 -3.73 -16.98
CA THR A 72 -20.75 -4.36 -16.60
C THR A 72 -21.32 -3.73 -15.33
N VAL A 73 -20.51 -3.56 -14.29
CA VAL A 73 -20.95 -3.00 -13.00
C VAL A 73 -21.20 -1.50 -13.10
N SER A 74 -20.32 -0.74 -13.74
CA SER A 74 -20.42 0.73 -13.83
C SER A 74 -21.35 1.25 -14.92
N LYS A 75 -21.82 0.35 -15.81
CA LYS A 75 -22.67 0.70 -16.97
C LYS A 75 -22.00 1.68 -17.94
N LEU A 76 -20.68 1.53 -18.12
CA LEU A 76 -19.87 2.29 -19.06
C LEU A 76 -19.37 1.40 -20.20
N PRO A 77 -19.07 1.96 -21.39
CA PRO A 77 -18.30 1.27 -22.43
C PRO A 77 -16.93 0.81 -21.90
N VAL A 78 -16.39 -0.28 -22.46
CA VAL A 78 -15.09 -0.83 -22.02
C VAL A 78 -13.96 0.16 -22.27
N GLU A 79 -14.01 0.89 -23.38
CA GLU A 79 -13.03 1.93 -23.74
C GLU A 79 -12.95 3.01 -22.65
N ASP A 80 -14.10 3.49 -22.17
CA ASP A 80 -14.17 4.49 -21.11
C ASP A 80 -13.58 3.96 -19.81
N VAL A 81 -13.86 2.71 -19.47
CA VAL A 81 -13.32 2.06 -18.25
C VAL A 81 -11.80 1.92 -18.30
N LEU A 82 -11.24 1.60 -19.48
CA LEU A 82 -9.80 1.39 -19.64
C LEU A 82 -8.98 2.69 -19.57
N VAL A 83 -9.56 3.83 -19.98
CA VAL A 83 -8.85 5.13 -20.02
C VAL A 83 -9.21 6.05 -18.87
N SER A 84 -10.35 5.84 -18.21
CA SER A 84 -10.84 6.72 -17.15
C SER A 84 -10.32 6.35 -15.77
N GLY A 85 -10.40 7.29 -14.84
CA GLY A 85 -10.21 7.04 -13.41
C GLY A 85 -11.41 6.34 -12.78
N THR A 86 -11.22 5.74 -11.60
CA THR A 86 -12.30 5.04 -10.86
C THR A 86 -13.49 5.93 -10.51
N SER A 87 -13.30 7.23 -10.42
CA SER A 87 -14.34 8.22 -10.19
C SER A 87 -15.42 8.25 -11.27
N THR A 88 -15.04 8.05 -12.53
CA THR A 88 -15.98 7.97 -13.65
C THR A 88 -16.94 6.79 -13.50
N LEU A 89 -16.48 5.69 -12.88
CA LEU A 89 -17.32 4.52 -12.58
C LEU A 89 -18.45 4.87 -11.60
N ALA A 90 -18.14 5.60 -10.52
CA ALA A 90 -19.12 6.06 -9.55
C ALA A 90 -20.06 7.13 -10.13
N ASP A 91 -19.52 8.07 -10.92
CA ASP A 91 -20.26 9.15 -11.56
C ASP A 91 -21.33 8.59 -12.50
N SER A 92 -21.03 7.58 -13.32
CA SER A 92 -21.98 6.90 -14.19
C SER A 92 -23.19 6.35 -13.43
N LEU A 93 -22.97 5.69 -12.29
CA LEU A 93 -24.05 5.14 -11.48
C LEU A 93 -24.87 6.23 -10.79
N LEU A 94 -24.20 7.29 -10.28
CA LEU A 94 -24.85 8.42 -9.63
C LEU A 94 -25.75 9.19 -10.60
N ILE A 95 -25.25 9.51 -11.79
CA ILE A 95 -26.03 10.22 -12.82
C ILE A 95 -27.29 9.43 -13.19
N ARG A 96 -27.16 8.13 -13.47
CA ARG A 96 -28.28 7.25 -13.82
C ARG A 96 -29.32 7.11 -12.70
N ALA A 97 -28.85 7.06 -11.45
CA ALA A 97 -29.72 6.98 -10.30
C ALA A 97 -30.42 8.33 -10.03
N ALA A 98 -29.71 9.44 -10.18
CA ALA A 98 -30.28 10.79 -10.05
C ALA A 98 -31.36 11.05 -11.10
N ASP A 99 -31.08 10.74 -12.36
CA ASP A 99 -32.04 10.85 -13.48
C ASP A 99 -33.34 10.08 -13.19
N ARG A 100 -33.22 8.79 -12.80
CA ARG A 100 -34.41 7.96 -12.48
C ARG A 100 -35.20 8.46 -11.27
N SER A 101 -34.57 9.22 -10.39
CA SER A 101 -35.16 9.76 -9.15
C SER A 101 -35.58 11.21 -9.30
N GLY A 102 -35.49 11.81 -10.49
CA GLY A 102 -35.80 13.21 -10.74
C GLY A 102 -34.92 14.20 -9.99
N VAL A 103 -33.69 13.78 -9.66
CA VAL A 103 -32.69 14.61 -8.93
C VAL A 103 -31.78 15.30 -9.94
N GLY A 104 -31.66 16.63 -9.84
CA GLY A 104 -30.79 17.41 -10.70
C GLY A 104 -29.32 17.02 -10.55
N VAL A 105 -28.62 16.86 -11.67
CA VAL A 105 -27.18 16.52 -11.70
C VAL A 105 -26.36 17.78 -11.87
N PRO A 106 -25.47 18.14 -10.92
CA PRO A 106 -24.62 19.32 -11.05
C PRO A 106 -23.64 19.16 -12.21
N MET A 107 -23.30 20.27 -12.86
CA MET A 107 -22.22 20.26 -13.86
C MET A 107 -20.86 20.06 -13.18
N SER A 108 -19.97 19.31 -13.84
CA SER A 108 -18.59 19.20 -13.40
C SER A 108 -17.88 20.56 -13.61
N GLY A 109 -17.42 21.19 -12.53
CA GLY A 109 -16.70 22.44 -12.57
C GLY A 109 -15.33 22.31 -11.92
N LYS A 110 -14.35 23.06 -12.41
CA LYS A 110 -13.06 23.24 -11.71
C LYS A 110 -13.31 24.11 -10.47
N ARG A 111 -13.62 23.51 -9.33
CA ARG A 111 -13.56 24.23 -8.05
C ARG A 111 -12.09 24.42 -7.70
N LYS A 112 -11.68 25.67 -7.39
CA LYS A 112 -10.36 25.93 -6.82
C LYS A 112 -10.35 25.30 -5.42
N ALA A 113 -9.49 24.31 -5.21
CA ALA A 113 -9.25 23.74 -3.88
C ALA A 113 -8.79 24.88 -2.95
N GLN A 114 -9.57 25.18 -1.93
CA GLN A 114 -9.10 25.98 -0.80
C GLN A 114 -8.26 25.05 0.08
N ARG A 115 -6.96 25.37 0.25
CA ARG A 115 -5.99 24.54 0.96
C ARG A 115 -6.30 24.29 2.43
N ASP A 116 -7.17 25.07 3.06
CA ASP A 116 -7.38 25.08 4.51
C ASP A 116 -8.43 24.09 5.04
N ASP A 117 -9.16 23.37 4.18
CA ASP A 117 -10.25 22.48 4.60
C ASP A 117 -9.91 21.00 4.37
N GLN A 118 -8.86 20.48 4.99
CA GLN A 118 -8.58 19.04 4.91
C GLN A 118 -9.56 18.25 5.79
N ILE A 119 -10.26 17.28 5.19
CA ILE A 119 -11.09 16.33 5.94
C ILE A 119 -10.18 15.46 6.81
N ALA A 120 -10.47 15.41 8.12
CA ALA A 120 -9.76 14.52 9.02
C ALA A 120 -9.99 13.06 8.61
N GLY A 121 -8.91 12.32 8.33
CA GLY A 121 -8.94 10.94 7.87
C GLY A 121 -9.45 9.94 8.93
N GLY A 122 -9.32 8.64 8.62
CA GLY A 122 -9.61 7.55 9.54
C GLY A 122 -8.69 7.58 10.77
N TYR A 123 -9.16 6.96 11.87
CA TYR A 123 -8.38 6.81 13.10
C TYR A 123 -7.27 5.78 12.89
N VAL A 124 -6.08 6.05 13.40
CA VAL A 124 -4.96 5.11 13.42
C VAL A 124 -4.40 5.05 14.83
N HIS A 125 -4.65 3.93 15.50
CA HIS A 125 -4.01 3.58 16.77
C HIS A 125 -2.56 3.14 16.51
N THR A 126 -1.60 3.65 17.30
CA THR A 126 -0.18 3.41 17.02
C THR A 126 0.32 2.21 17.81
N MET A 127 0.87 1.23 17.13
CA MET A 127 1.54 0.08 17.73
C MET A 127 2.86 0.50 18.38
N LYS A 128 3.15 -0.01 19.57
CA LYS A 128 4.50 0.10 20.15
C LYS A 128 5.47 -0.79 19.38
N PRO A 129 6.78 -0.47 19.35
CA PRO A 129 7.78 -1.38 18.78
C PRO A 129 7.83 -2.69 19.54
N GLY A 130 7.95 -3.81 18.83
CA GLY A 130 8.08 -5.13 19.45
C GLY A 130 7.56 -6.29 18.61
N LEU A 131 7.71 -7.49 19.18
CA LEU A 131 7.15 -8.73 18.67
C LEU A 131 5.92 -9.10 19.50
N TYR A 132 4.85 -9.48 18.84
CA TYR A 132 3.56 -9.80 19.44
C TYR A 132 3.11 -11.19 19.03
N HIS A 133 2.54 -11.92 19.97
CA HIS A 133 2.06 -13.29 19.76
C HIS A 133 0.52 -13.32 19.80
N TRP A 134 -0.07 -14.24 19.03
CA TRP A 134 -1.51 -14.50 19.01
C TRP A 134 -2.34 -13.25 18.71
N VAL A 135 -1.98 -12.55 17.62
CA VAL A 135 -2.63 -11.30 17.24
C VAL A 135 -3.85 -11.55 16.38
N ILE A 136 -5.01 -11.25 16.91
CA ILE A 136 -6.32 -11.31 16.25
C ILE A 136 -6.54 -10.03 15.46
N VAL A 137 -6.90 -10.14 14.19
CA VAL A 137 -7.28 -9.02 13.34
C VAL A 137 -8.76 -9.06 13.06
N LEU A 138 -9.46 -8.05 13.55
CA LEU A 138 -10.87 -7.80 13.24
C LEU A 138 -10.94 -6.67 12.20
N ASP A 139 -11.71 -6.84 11.13
CA ASP A 139 -11.84 -5.88 10.03
C ASP A 139 -13.30 -5.67 9.65
N PHE A 140 -13.70 -4.42 9.41
CA PHE A 140 -15.07 -4.14 9.01
C PHE A 140 -15.34 -4.50 7.55
N LYS A 141 -16.32 -5.34 7.31
CA LYS A 141 -16.81 -5.62 5.96
C LYS A 141 -17.39 -4.36 5.33
N SER A 142 -16.64 -3.76 4.38
CA SER A 142 -17.08 -2.57 3.64
C SER A 142 -17.52 -1.41 4.55
N MET A 143 -16.70 -1.01 5.52
CA MET A 143 -17.02 -0.04 6.57
C MET A 143 -17.70 1.24 6.05
N TYR A 144 -17.08 1.95 5.11
CA TYR A 144 -17.64 3.22 4.61
C TYR A 144 -19.00 3.05 3.91
N PRO A 145 -19.19 2.08 2.99
CA PRO A 145 -20.50 1.76 2.46
C PRO A 145 -21.55 1.47 3.54
N SER A 146 -21.19 0.65 4.53
CA SER A 146 -22.10 0.31 5.64
C SER A 146 -22.49 1.51 6.48
N LEU A 147 -21.54 2.41 6.78
CA LEU A 147 -21.79 3.66 7.51
C LEU A 147 -22.71 4.61 6.73
N ILE A 148 -22.50 4.73 5.43
CA ILE A 148 -23.35 5.54 4.54
C ILE A 148 -24.78 5.03 4.56
N ILE A 149 -24.96 3.71 4.49
CA ILE A 149 -26.28 3.07 4.50
C ILE A 149 -26.96 3.23 5.87
N ALA A 150 -26.25 2.90 6.95
CA ALA A 150 -26.78 2.91 8.31
C ALA A 150 -27.18 4.31 8.79
N ASN A 151 -26.43 5.34 8.40
CA ASN A 151 -26.66 6.72 8.80
C ASN A 151 -27.33 7.57 7.69
N ASN A 152 -27.82 6.94 6.63
CA ASN A 152 -28.50 7.59 5.52
C ASN A 152 -27.75 8.80 4.92
N ILE A 153 -26.41 8.71 4.87
CA ILE A 153 -25.53 9.81 4.46
C ILE A 153 -25.62 10.01 2.95
N CYS A 154 -26.16 11.15 2.53
CA CYS A 154 -26.32 11.49 1.11
C CYS A 154 -26.50 13.00 0.94
N PHE A 155 -26.14 13.53 -0.23
CA PHE A 155 -26.45 14.90 -0.62
C PHE A 155 -27.95 15.16 -0.77
N THR A 156 -28.77 14.12 -0.95
CA THR A 156 -30.24 14.24 -1.03
C THR A 156 -30.92 14.21 0.35
N THR A 157 -30.20 13.84 1.41
CA THR A 157 -30.72 13.75 2.79
C THR A 157 -30.05 14.71 3.75
N LEU A 158 -29.00 15.40 3.33
CA LEU A 158 -28.32 16.46 4.09
C LEU A 158 -29.30 17.64 4.25
N CYS A 159 -29.61 18.02 5.50
CA CYS A 159 -30.55 19.10 5.83
C CYS A 159 -30.27 19.63 7.23
N GLU A 160 -30.76 20.83 7.55
CA GLU A 160 -30.51 21.49 8.84
C GLU A 160 -31.29 20.85 10.01
N ASP A 161 -32.47 20.30 9.74
CA ASP A 161 -33.40 19.70 10.72
C ASP A 161 -33.35 18.15 10.72
N GLY A 162 -32.28 17.56 10.21
CA GLY A 162 -32.14 16.10 10.11
C GLY A 162 -32.09 15.40 11.47
N ASP A 163 -32.72 14.23 11.52
CA ASP A 163 -32.81 13.42 12.76
C ASP A 163 -31.47 12.73 13.11
N ILE A 164 -30.67 12.40 12.08
CA ILE A 164 -29.39 11.72 12.25
C ILE A 164 -28.29 12.78 12.31
N VAL A 165 -27.66 12.90 13.47
CA VAL A 165 -26.58 13.87 13.71
C VAL A 165 -25.23 13.20 13.63
N SER A 166 -24.42 13.64 12.66
CA SER A 166 -23.03 13.19 12.53
C SER A 166 -22.16 13.75 13.67
N PRO A 167 -21.14 13.01 14.12
CA PRO A 167 -20.15 13.58 15.05
C PRO A 167 -19.39 14.80 14.50
N SER A 168 -19.44 15.06 13.18
CA SER A 168 -18.91 16.28 12.55
C SER A 168 -19.90 17.44 12.52
N GLY A 169 -21.11 17.29 13.07
CA GLY A 169 -22.15 18.32 13.16
C GLY A 169 -23.17 18.32 12.00
N ALA A 170 -22.88 17.68 10.87
CA ALA A 170 -23.82 17.58 9.76
C ALA A 170 -25.04 16.72 10.15
N ARG A 171 -26.21 17.06 9.59
CA ARG A 171 -27.47 16.39 9.88
C ARG A 171 -28.07 15.77 8.62
N TYR A 172 -28.70 14.60 8.79
CA TYR A 172 -29.31 13.85 7.70
C TYR A 172 -30.74 13.45 8.07
N ALA A 173 -31.64 13.50 7.11
CA ALA A 173 -32.99 12.97 7.28
C ALA A 173 -32.95 11.47 7.57
N SER A 174 -33.85 10.97 8.42
CA SER A 174 -33.96 9.53 8.68
C SER A 174 -34.43 8.78 7.42
N PRO A 175 -34.12 7.48 7.29
CA PRO A 175 -34.54 6.67 6.13
C PRO A 175 -36.06 6.60 5.97
N GLU A 176 -36.82 6.72 7.06
CA GLU A 176 -38.30 6.70 7.08
C GLU A 176 -38.89 7.96 6.46
N LYS A 177 -38.20 9.12 6.66
CA LYS A 177 -38.62 10.38 6.02
C LYS A 177 -38.22 10.45 4.56
N LYS A 178 -36.96 10.10 4.28
CA LYS A 178 -36.41 10.15 2.92
C LYS A 178 -35.21 9.23 2.79
N ARG A 179 -35.32 8.17 2.03
CA ARG A 179 -34.18 7.31 1.69
C ARG A 179 -33.21 8.03 0.76
N GLY A 180 -31.94 8.09 1.13
CA GLY A 180 -30.90 8.72 0.35
C GLY A 180 -30.56 7.95 -0.93
N LEU A 181 -30.21 8.68 -2.00
CA LEU A 181 -29.82 8.10 -3.27
C LEU A 181 -28.56 7.21 -3.15
N LEU A 182 -27.55 7.71 -2.46
CA LEU A 182 -26.29 6.99 -2.24
C LEU A 182 -26.47 5.73 -1.39
N PRO A 183 -27.16 5.75 -0.22
CA PRO A 183 -27.53 4.55 0.51
C PRO A 183 -28.27 3.51 -0.34
N THR A 184 -29.16 3.95 -1.24
CA THR A 184 -29.91 3.06 -2.14
C THR A 184 -28.99 2.36 -3.14
N ILE A 185 -28.08 3.10 -3.80
CA ILE A 185 -27.10 2.54 -4.73
C ILE A 185 -26.19 1.54 -4.01
N LEU A 186 -25.63 1.92 -2.86
CA LEU A 186 -24.69 1.09 -2.11
C LEU A 186 -25.37 -0.17 -1.55
N SER A 187 -26.60 -0.08 -1.07
CA SER A 187 -27.38 -1.25 -0.64
C SER A 187 -27.59 -2.23 -1.80
N GLY A 188 -27.92 -1.74 -2.99
CA GLY A 188 -28.06 -2.55 -4.19
C GLY A 188 -26.75 -3.24 -4.59
N LEU A 189 -25.63 -2.51 -4.58
CA LEU A 189 -24.31 -3.06 -4.90
C LEU A 189 -23.84 -4.09 -3.84
N MET A 190 -24.12 -3.88 -2.56
CA MET A 190 -23.81 -4.86 -1.50
C MET A 190 -24.61 -6.14 -1.69
N ALA A 191 -25.93 -6.03 -1.91
CA ALA A 191 -26.79 -7.18 -2.15
C ALA A 191 -26.36 -7.95 -3.42
N GLN A 192 -26.03 -7.24 -4.50
CA GLN A 192 -25.48 -7.84 -5.72
C GLN A 192 -24.19 -8.62 -5.43
N ARG A 193 -23.25 -8.02 -4.70
CA ARG A 193 -21.99 -8.67 -4.35
C ARG A 193 -22.21 -9.93 -3.50
N ASP A 194 -23.09 -9.86 -2.51
CA ASP A 194 -23.39 -11.01 -1.66
C ASP A 194 -24.08 -12.14 -2.46
N SER A 195 -24.93 -11.80 -3.44
CA SER A 195 -25.50 -12.78 -4.36
C SER A 195 -24.42 -13.44 -5.25
N ILE A 196 -23.52 -12.64 -5.85
CA ILE A 196 -22.41 -13.14 -6.66
C ILE A 196 -21.52 -14.08 -5.82
N LYS A 197 -21.18 -13.72 -4.58
CA LYS A 197 -20.38 -14.57 -3.69
C LYS A 197 -21.08 -15.88 -3.32
N ARG A 198 -22.42 -15.87 -3.18
CA ARG A 198 -23.18 -17.11 -2.94
C ARG A 198 -23.13 -18.03 -4.15
N ASN A 199 -23.35 -17.49 -5.35
CA ASN A 199 -23.27 -18.24 -6.60
C ASN A 199 -21.85 -18.79 -6.83
N MET A 200 -20.80 -17.97 -6.56
CA MET A 200 -19.42 -18.40 -6.65
C MET A 200 -19.08 -19.60 -5.73
N LYS A 201 -19.69 -19.65 -4.54
CA LYS A 201 -19.53 -20.80 -3.63
C LYS A 201 -20.33 -22.04 -4.06
N ALA A 202 -21.38 -21.86 -4.85
CA ALA A 202 -22.26 -22.93 -5.29
C ALA A 202 -21.83 -23.55 -6.62
N THR A 203 -21.03 -22.88 -7.44
CA THR A 203 -20.58 -23.39 -8.73
C THR A 203 -19.35 -24.28 -8.58
N GLU A 204 -19.34 -25.40 -9.31
CA GLU A 204 -18.18 -26.29 -9.46
C GLU A 204 -17.39 -26.01 -10.75
N ASP A 205 -17.94 -25.19 -11.67
CA ASP A 205 -17.26 -24.80 -12.91
C ASP A 205 -16.16 -23.76 -12.64
N PRO A 206 -14.87 -24.08 -12.88
CA PRO A 206 -13.77 -23.15 -12.69
C PRO A 206 -13.87 -21.87 -13.53
N ALA A 207 -14.46 -21.95 -14.73
CA ALA A 207 -14.62 -20.79 -15.60
C ALA A 207 -15.69 -19.84 -15.05
N GLU A 208 -16.82 -20.39 -14.60
CA GLU A 208 -17.87 -19.62 -13.94
C GLU A 208 -17.39 -19.04 -12.62
N HIS A 209 -16.71 -19.83 -11.77
CA HIS A 209 -16.10 -19.36 -10.52
C HIS A 209 -15.17 -18.16 -10.77
N SER A 210 -14.27 -18.28 -11.74
CA SER A 210 -13.35 -17.19 -12.10
C SER A 210 -14.09 -15.95 -12.65
N TYR A 211 -15.19 -16.11 -13.39
CA TYR A 211 -16.05 -15.01 -13.84
C TYR A 211 -16.71 -14.28 -12.66
N LEU A 212 -17.32 -15.04 -11.76
CA LEU A 212 -17.99 -14.49 -10.58
C LEU A 212 -16.99 -13.80 -9.64
N ASP A 213 -15.76 -14.32 -9.49
CA ASP A 213 -14.70 -13.66 -8.70
C ASP A 213 -14.32 -12.29 -9.30
N GLY A 214 -14.13 -12.22 -10.63
CA GLY A 214 -13.90 -10.94 -11.32
C GLY A 214 -15.03 -9.93 -11.09
N LEU A 215 -16.26 -10.40 -11.22
CA LEU A 215 -17.45 -9.55 -11.07
C LEU A 215 -17.62 -9.03 -9.63
N GLN A 216 -17.46 -9.89 -8.60
CA GLN A 216 -17.52 -9.43 -7.19
C GLN A 216 -16.39 -8.46 -6.84
N ALA A 217 -15.21 -8.64 -7.44
CA ALA A 217 -14.09 -7.72 -7.27
C ALA A 217 -14.38 -6.36 -7.92
N ALA A 218 -15.00 -6.34 -9.11
CA ALA A 218 -15.44 -5.11 -9.78
C ALA A 218 -16.47 -4.35 -8.93
N VAL A 219 -17.48 -5.04 -8.37
CA VAL A 219 -18.45 -4.42 -7.46
C VAL A 219 -17.74 -3.80 -6.25
N LYS A 220 -16.77 -4.50 -5.64
CA LYS A 220 -15.97 -3.98 -4.50
C LYS A 220 -15.23 -2.70 -4.88
N ILE A 221 -14.60 -2.66 -6.06
CA ILE A 221 -13.88 -1.47 -6.56
C ILE A 221 -14.83 -0.29 -6.68
N VAL A 222 -15.98 -0.48 -7.33
CA VAL A 222 -16.98 0.58 -7.54
C VAL A 222 -17.51 1.08 -6.19
N MET A 223 -17.88 0.20 -5.27
CA MET A 223 -18.37 0.57 -3.93
C MET A 223 -17.37 1.42 -3.15
N ASN A 224 -16.09 1.02 -3.16
CA ASN A 224 -15.04 1.73 -2.43
C ASN A 224 -14.69 3.09 -3.05
N THR A 225 -15.05 3.32 -4.31
CA THR A 225 -14.81 4.59 -5.01
C THR A 225 -15.71 5.72 -4.50
N PHE A 226 -16.92 5.40 -4.04
CA PHE A 226 -17.89 6.43 -3.65
C PHE A 226 -17.38 7.37 -2.54
N TYR A 227 -16.71 6.85 -1.50
CA TYR A 227 -16.14 7.72 -0.46
C TYR A 227 -15.15 8.73 -1.06
N GLY A 228 -14.23 8.28 -1.91
CA GLY A 228 -13.23 9.14 -2.55
C GLY A 228 -13.84 10.22 -3.43
N VAL A 229 -14.97 9.92 -4.09
CA VAL A 229 -15.73 10.88 -4.90
C VAL A 229 -16.29 12.00 -4.02
N PHE A 230 -16.95 11.68 -2.92
CA PHE A 230 -17.57 12.69 -2.04
C PHE A 230 -16.56 13.49 -1.21
N ALA A 231 -15.40 12.91 -0.90
CA ALA A 231 -14.33 13.57 -0.18
C ALA A 231 -13.40 14.42 -1.08
N SER A 232 -13.60 14.40 -2.40
CA SER A 232 -12.77 15.09 -3.38
C SER A 232 -13.32 16.50 -3.69
N ASP A 233 -12.43 17.42 -4.09
CA ASP A 233 -12.83 18.77 -4.55
C ASP A 233 -13.20 18.84 -6.05
N PHE A 234 -13.14 17.71 -6.76
CA PHE A 234 -13.18 17.69 -8.23
C PHE A 234 -14.45 17.10 -8.83
N TYR A 235 -15.30 16.45 -8.03
CA TYR A 235 -16.49 15.75 -8.54
C TYR A 235 -17.76 16.58 -8.38
N ARG A 236 -18.76 16.27 -9.24
CA ARG A 236 -20.00 17.05 -9.30
C ARG A 236 -20.88 16.95 -8.07
N PHE A 237 -20.85 15.83 -7.34
CA PHE A 237 -21.64 15.58 -6.14
C PHE A 237 -20.83 15.76 -4.85
N THR A 238 -19.68 16.47 -4.92
CA THR A 238 -18.79 16.68 -3.78
C THR A 238 -19.46 17.55 -2.72
N ASP A 239 -19.44 17.08 -1.49
CA ASP A 239 -19.76 17.85 -0.28
C ASP A 239 -18.82 17.43 0.86
N LYS A 240 -18.04 18.39 1.37
CA LYS A 240 -17.08 18.14 2.46
C LYS A 240 -17.75 17.65 3.74
N SER A 241 -19.00 18.09 4.02
CA SER A 241 -19.77 17.64 5.16
C SER A 241 -20.07 16.14 5.09
N ILE A 242 -20.31 15.62 3.88
CA ILE A 242 -20.55 14.19 3.63
C ILE A 242 -19.25 13.41 3.90
N GLY A 243 -18.13 13.81 3.29
CA GLY A 243 -16.85 13.17 3.50
C GLY A 243 -16.40 13.19 4.97
N ALA A 244 -16.56 14.33 5.65
CA ALA A 244 -16.26 14.49 7.06
C ALA A 244 -17.16 13.62 7.96
N SER A 245 -18.46 13.50 7.64
CA SER A 245 -19.38 12.64 8.37
C SER A 245 -19.01 11.17 8.30
N ILE A 246 -18.67 10.67 7.11
CA ILE A 246 -18.27 9.27 6.94
C ILE A 246 -17.07 8.93 7.82
N THR A 247 -16.02 9.75 7.79
CA THR A 247 -14.82 9.51 8.61
C THR A 247 -15.06 9.75 10.09
N ALA A 248 -15.95 10.67 10.47
CA ALA A 248 -16.31 10.92 11.87
C ALA A 248 -17.07 9.74 12.48
N PHE A 249 -18.05 9.17 11.76
CA PHE A 249 -18.73 7.94 12.19
C PHE A 249 -17.76 6.75 12.25
N ALA A 250 -16.85 6.63 11.28
CA ALA A 250 -15.81 5.60 11.28
C ALA A 250 -14.94 5.68 12.53
N ARG A 251 -14.41 6.87 12.85
CA ARG A 251 -13.64 7.10 14.08
C ARG A 251 -14.43 6.74 15.32
N LYS A 252 -15.68 7.21 15.44
CA LYS A 252 -16.55 6.91 16.59
C LYS A 252 -16.72 5.41 16.82
N ASN A 253 -16.91 4.64 15.75
CA ASN A 253 -17.09 3.19 15.86
C ASN A 253 -15.80 2.48 16.26
N ILE A 254 -14.68 2.79 15.62
CA ILE A 254 -13.39 2.18 15.95
C ILE A 254 -12.95 2.51 17.36
N THR A 255 -13.03 3.78 17.79
CA THR A 255 -12.66 4.16 19.15
C THR A 255 -13.57 3.53 20.18
N GLY A 256 -14.88 3.41 19.89
CA GLY A 256 -15.82 2.73 20.79
C GLY A 256 -15.52 1.23 20.98
N ILE A 257 -15.03 0.54 19.94
CA ILE A 257 -14.60 -0.85 20.05
C ILE A 257 -13.31 -0.94 20.87
N ILE A 258 -12.32 -0.10 20.59
CA ILE A 258 -11.05 -0.04 21.31
C ILE A 258 -11.31 0.21 22.80
N ASP A 259 -12.07 1.25 23.15
CA ASP A 259 -12.42 1.59 24.52
C ASP A 259 -13.14 0.45 25.27
N SER A 260 -14.02 -0.28 24.58
CA SER A 260 -14.72 -1.43 25.16
C SER A 260 -13.77 -2.58 25.47
N LEU A 261 -12.89 -2.93 24.51
CA LEU A 261 -11.92 -4.00 24.67
C LEU A 261 -10.89 -3.71 25.76
N GLU A 262 -10.36 -2.49 25.80
CA GLU A 262 -9.39 -2.06 26.82
C GLU A 262 -9.98 -2.03 28.23
N LYS A 263 -11.24 -1.58 28.39
CA LYS A 263 -11.95 -1.62 29.68
C LYS A 263 -12.14 -3.03 30.23
N GLU A 264 -12.22 -4.01 29.36
CA GLU A 264 -12.35 -5.43 29.71
C GLU A 264 -11.00 -6.13 29.90
N GLY A 265 -9.90 -5.39 29.78
CA GLY A 265 -8.55 -5.92 29.95
C GLY A 265 -8.00 -6.63 28.73
N HIS A 266 -8.60 -6.43 27.53
CA HIS A 266 -8.09 -6.95 26.27
C HIS A 266 -7.24 -5.91 25.56
N PRO A 267 -5.90 -6.04 25.54
CA PRO A 267 -5.01 -5.03 24.95
C PRO A 267 -5.23 -4.88 23.46
N VAL A 268 -5.54 -3.68 23.00
CA VAL A 268 -5.56 -3.32 21.59
C VAL A 268 -4.19 -2.78 21.21
N ILE A 269 -3.45 -3.50 20.38
CA ILE A 269 -2.09 -3.12 19.99
C ILE A 269 -2.03 -2.20 18.78
N TYR A 270 -3.02 -2.28 17.88
CA TYR A 270 -3.08 -1.48 16.66
C TYR A 270 -4.52 -1.32 16.16
N GLY A 271 -4.78 -0.25 15.43
CA GLY A 271 -6.02 -0.02 14.69
C GLY A 271 -5.77 0.88 13.49
N ASP A 272 -6.37 0.57 12.34
CA ASP A 272 -6.20 1.34 11.12
C ASP A 272 -7.51 1.46 10.35
N THR A 273 -8.15 2.60 10.49
CA THR A 273 -9.35 2.99 9.75
C THR A 273 -10.55 2.08 10.00
N ASP A 274 -10.48 0.82 9.60
CA ASP A 274 -11.53 -0.20 9.61
C ASP A 274 -11.12 -1.51 10.31
N SER A 275 -9.88 -1.59 10.80
CA SER A 275 -9.36 -2.78 11.46
C SER A 275 -8.88 -2.52 12.89
N VAL A 276 -9.00 -3.54 13.75
CA VAL A 276 -8.53 -3.56 15.13
C VAL A 276 -7.72 -4.82 15.37
N PHE A 277 -6.54 -4.66 15.99
CA PHE A 277 -5.61 -5.75 16.31
C PHE A 277 -5.57 -5.94 17.81
N ILE A 278 -5.94 -7.14 18.28
CA ILE A 278 -6.11 -7.47 19.68
C ILE A 278 -5.17 -8.60 20.05
N LEU A 279 -4.57 -8.54 21.22
CA LEU A 279 -3.87 -9.72 21.75
C LEU A 279 -4.89 -10.72 22.29
N SER A 280 -4.77 -11.97 21.84
CA SER A 280 -5.58 -13.05 22.38
C SER A 280 -5.21 -13.30 23.85
N PRO A 281 -6.19 -13.50 24.74
CA PRO A 281 -5.93 -13.99 26.10
C PRO A 281 -5.57 -15.49 26.12
N LYS A 282 -5.73 -16.20 24.99
CA LYS A 282 -5.38 -17.59 24.80
C LYS A 282 -4.11 -17.72 23.96
N HIS A 283 -3.26 -18.66 24.33
CA HIS A 283 -1.96 -18.90 23.71
C HIS A 283 -1.93 -20.22 22.91
N ASP A 284 -3.08 -20.56 22.32
CA ASP A 284 -3.25 -21.69 21.42
C ASP A 284 -4.18 -21.30 20.25
N LEU A 285 -4.12 -22.08 19.16
CA LEU A 285 -4.84 -21.77 17.94
C LEU A 285 -6.37 -21.80 18.13
N GLU A 286 -6.89 -22.83 18.79
CA GLU A 286 -8.34 -23.03 18.94
C GLU A 286 -8.94 -21.93 19.83
N GLY A 287 -8.34 -21.67 20.98
CA GLY A 287 -8.81 -20.66 21.92
C GLY A 287 -8.71 -19.24 21.35
N ALA A 288 -7.65 -18.93 20.59
CA ALA A 288 -7.51 -17.63 19.93
C ALA A 288 -8.55 -17.45 18.81
N VAL A 289 -8.83 -18.50 18.04
CA VAL A 289 -9.86 -18.49 16.99
C VAL A 289 -11.26 -18.32 17.59
N GLU A 290 -11.59 -19.06 18.65
CA GLU A 290 -12.89 -18.92 19.35
C GLU A 290 -13.07 -17.52 19.91
N PHE A 291 -12.06 -16.97 20.57
CA PHE A 291 -12.09 -15.61 21.09
C PHE A 291 -12.29 -14.58 19.97
N GLY A 292 -11.54 -14.72 18.84
CA GLY A 292 -11.68 -13.84 17.68
C GLY A 292 -13.08 -13.85 17.08
N LYS A 293 -13.70 -15.04 16.93
CA LYS A 293 -15.09 -15.18 16.46
C LYS A 293 -16.07 -14.54 17.42
N THR A 294 -15.92 -14.75 18.72
CA THR A 294 -16.77 -14.17 19.75
C THR A 294 -16.74 -12.64 19.71
N GLN A 295 -15.56 -12.02 19.58
CA GLN A 295 -15.46 -10.57 19.48
C GLN A 295 -16.03 -10.05 18.15
N SER A 296 -15.82 -10.75 17.05
CA SER A 296 -16.40 -10.44 15.73
C SER A 296 -17.94 -10.38 15.82
N GLU A 297 -18.59 -11.39 16.37
CA GLU A 297 -20.05 -11.44 16.54
C GLU A 297 -20.56 -10.34 17.46
N ARG A 298 -19.88 -10.11 18.59
CA ARG A 298 -20.26 -9.12 19.59
C ARG A 298 -20.30 -7.69 19.04
N PHE A 299 -19.33 -7.32 18.21
CA PHE A 299 -19.22 -5.98 17.66
C PHE A 299 -19.90 -5.82 16.30
N SER A 300 -20.44 -6.88 15.72
CA SER A 300 -21.28 -6.81 14.52
C SER A 300 -22.68 -6.34 14.87
N LYS A 301 -22.92 -5.02 14.78
CA LYS A 301 -24.18 -4.36 15.20
C LYS A 301 -24.62 -3.31 14.17
N ASN A 302 -25.90 -2.96 14.19
CA ASN A 302 -26.46 -1.84 13.43
C ASN A 302 -26.19 -1.92 11.91
N GLY A 303 -26.25 -3.13 11.33
CA GLY A 303 -26.01 -3.33 9.89
C GLY A 303 -24.54 -3.26 9.48
N MET A 304 -23.62 -3.16 10.44
CA MET A 304 -22.18 -3.26 10.22
C MET A 304 -21.66 -4.59 10.70
N THR A 305 -20.93 -5.28 9.86
CA THR A 305 -20.30 -6.57 10.17
C THR A 305 -18.82 -6.35 10.41
N LEU A 306 -18.34 -6.74 11.59
CA LEU A 306 -16.93 -6.82 11.92
C LEU A 306 -16.50 -8.28 11.73
N GLU A 307 -15.65 -8.56 10.74
CA GLU A 307 -15.20 -9.91 10.41
C GLU A 307 -13.91 -10.23 11.18
N PHE A 308 -13.80 -11.43 11.75
CA PHE A 308 -12.51 -11.98 12.16
C PHE A 308 -11.76 -12.37 10.89
N GLU A 309 -10.86 -11.49 10.45
CA GLU A 309 -10.18 -11.62 9.16
C GLU A 309 -9.05 -12.64 9.21
N LYS A 310 -8.21 -12.56 10.24
CA LYS A 310 -7.04 -13.44 10.39
C LYS A 310 -6.48 -13.45 11.80
N LEU A 311 -5.74 -14.51 12.10
CA LEU A 311 -4.86 -14.63 13.26
C LEU A 311 -3.41 -14.65 12.79
N MET A 312 -2.57 -13.86 13.43
CA MET A 312 -1.13 -13.82 13.15
C MET A 312 -0.32 -14.31 14.35
N GLU A 313 0.68 -15.18 14.06
CA GLU A 313 1.60 -15.72 15.04
C GLU A 313 2.97 -15.96 14.40
N PRO A 314 4.00 -15.16 14.73
CA PRO A 314 3.96 -13.88 15.43
C PRO A 314 3.72 -12.68 14.50
N LEU A 315 3.63 -11.46 15.08
CA LEU A 315 3.59 -10.18 14.40
C LEU A 315 4.66 -9.25 14.96
N PHE A 316 5.43 -8.61 14.09
CA PHE A 316 6.44 -7.62 14.43
C PHE A 316 6.06 -6.24 13.91
N SER A 317 6.35 -5.20 14.70
CA SER A 317 6.32 -3.79 14.28
C SER A 317 7.47 -3.00 14.91
N HIS A 318 8.02 -2.04 14.15
CA HIS A 318 9.01 -1.09 14.67
C HIS A 318 8.38 0.22 15.17
N GLY A 319 7.06 0.25 15.38
CA GLY A 319 6.34 1.37 15.98
C GLY A 319 5.84 2.46 15.02
N MET A 320 6.09 2.34 13.73
CA MET A 320 5.58 3.30 12.75
C MET A 320 4.18 2.91 12.25
N LYS A 321 3.32 3.92 12.09
CA LYS A 321 1.97 3.71 11.56
C LYS A 321 1.99 2.98 10.22
N LYS A 322 1.08 2.01 10.05
CA LYS A 322 0.88 1.21 8.81
C LYS A 322 2.08 0.33 8.42
N ARG A 323 2.97 0.01 9.38
CA ARG A 323 4.15 -0.83 9.14
C ARG A 323 4.20 -1.99 10.12
N TYR A 324 3.97 -3.17 9.61
CA TYR A 324 4.06 -4.43 10.36
C TYR A 324 4.35 -5.61 9.43
N VAL A 325 4.86 -6.68 10.00
CA VAL A 325 5.06 -7.97 9.34
C VAL A 325 4.60 -9.08 10.28
N GLY A 326 4.02 -10.15 9.73
CA GLY A 326 3.57 -11.28 10.54
C GLY A 326 3.32 -12.52 9.70
N ARG A 327 3.16 -13.66 10.38
CA ARG A 327 2.75 -14.92 9.77
C ARG A 327 1.28 -15.16 10.04
N ILE A 328 0.54 -15.48 9.01
CA ILE A 328 -0.88 -15.83 9.12
C ILE A 328 -0.97 -17.33 9.48
N VAL A 329 -1.66 -17.63 10.57
CA VAL A 329 -1.89 -19.01 11.04
C VAL A 329 -3.34 -19.44 10.94
N TRP A 330 -4.26 -18.49 10.69
CA TRP A 330 -5.68 -18.73 10.42
C TRP A 330 -6.23 -17.62 9.50
N PRO A 331 -7.18 -17.86 8.56
CA PRO A 331 -7.96 -19.10 8.34
C PRO A 331 -7.16 -20.23 7.71
N GLU A 332 -6.15 -19.93 6.91
CA GLU A 332 -5.22 -20.87 6.33
C GLU A 332 -3.80 -20.46 6.70
N LYS A 333 -2.99 -21.44 7.09
CA LYS A 333 -1.59 -21.17 7.38
C LYS A 333 -0.86 -20.84 6.09
N HIS A 334 -0.23 -19.67 6.05
CA HIS A 334 0.61 -19.26 4.94
C HIS A 334 2.08 -19.25 5.35
N ASP A 335 2.94 -19.85 4.54
CA ASP A 335 4.38 -19.82 4.76
C ASP A 335 4.97 -18.43 4.40
N ASP A 336 4.30 -17.71 3.50
CA ASP A 336 4.70 -16.38 3.09
C ASP A 336 4.46 -15.32 4.17
N LEU A 337 5.41 -14.40 4.30
CA LEU A 337 5.30 -13.27 5.21
C LEU A 337 4.26 -12.25 4.72
N LEU A 338 3.33 -11.89 5.58
CA LEU A 338 2.46 -10.74 5.36
C LEU A 338 3.23 -9.46 5.70
N VAL A 339 3.76 -8.77 4.71
CA VAL A 339 4.47 -7.49 4.89
C VAL A 339 3.56 -6.32 4.51
N ARG A 340 3.43 -5.34 5.41
CA ARG A 340 2.69 -4.09 5.18
C ARG A 340 3.57 -2.86 5.41
N GLY A 341 3.45 -1.88 4.51
CA GLY A 341 4.02 -0.54 4.66
C GLY A 341 5.54 -0.42 4.55
N TYR A 342 6.29 -1.50 4.59
CA TYR A 342 7.75 -1.49 4.40
C TYR A 342 8.13 -1.33 2.92
N GLU A 343 9.34 -0.83 2.68
CA GLU A 343 9.84 -0.47 1.35
C GLU A 343 10.16 -1.65 0.43
N ILE A 344 9.93 -2.89 0.86
CA ILE A 344 10.26 -4.13 0.10
C ILE A 344 9.68 -4.13 -1.32
N ARG A 345 8.46 -3.59 -1.48
CA ARG A 345 7.75 -3.57 -2.77
C ARG A 345 7.82 -2.23 -3.50
N ARG A 346 8.68 -1.31 -3.06
CA ARG A 346 8.83 -0.01 -3.72
C ARG A 346 9.72 -0.13 -4.95
N SER A 347 9.39 0.60 -6.00
CA SER A 347 10.19 0.61 -7.23
C SER A 347 11.55 1.31 -7.07
N ASP A 348 11.70 2.17 -6.06
CA ASP A 348 12.95 2.85 -5.71
C ASP A 348 13.83 2.05 -4.73
N SER A 349 13.42 0.84 -4.34
CA SER A 349 14.25 -0.16 -3.66
C SER A 349 14.94 -1.05 -4.68
N PHE A 350 16.20 -1.37 -4.49
CA PHE A 350 16.91 -2.33 -5.33
C PHE A 350 16.68 -3.77 -4.85
N ASP A 351 16.91 -4.77 -5.72
CA ASP A 351 16.47 -6.15 -5.46
C ASP A 351 17.17 -6.79 -4.27
N LEU A 352 18.47 -6.57 -4.11
CA LEU A 352 19.21 -7.03 -2.94
C LEU A 352 18.61 -6.49 -1.63
N GLN A 353 18.25 -5.19 -1.59
CA GLN A 353 17.60 -4.60 -0.42
C GLN A 353 16.28 -5.30 -0.10
N SER A 354 15.46 -5.57 -1.11
CA SER A 354 14.17 -6.23 -0.94
C SER A 354 14.32 -7.66 -0.42
N ARG A 355 15.30 -8.42 -0.94
CA ARG A 355 15.61 -9.79 -0.47
C ARG A 355 16.12 -9.77 0.97
N MET A 356 17.14 -8.96 1.25
CA MET A 356 17.70 -8.84 2.59
C MET A 356 16.63 -8.49 3.64
N LEU A 357 15.75 -7.51 3.35
CA LEU A 357 14.67 -7.12 4.26
C LEU A 357 13.65 -8.25 4.47
N THR A 358 13.33 -9.02 3.43
CA THR A 358 12.40 -10.15 3.54
C THR A 358 12.98 -11.25 4.43
N GLU A 359 14.24 -11.60 4.23
CA GLU A 359 14.95 -12.59 5.04
C GLU A 359 15.16 -12.11 6.48
N LEU A 360 15.49 -10.81 6.66
CA LEU A 360 15.61 -10.18 7.98
C LEU A 360 14.29 -10.30 8.77
N PHE A 361 13.15 -10.00 8.14
CA PHE A 361 11.86 -10.18 8.79
C PHE A 361 11.56 -11.63 9.13
N GLY A 362 11.93 -12.57 8.26
CA GLY A 362 11.80 -14.01 8.56
C GLY A 362 12.54 -14.37 9.85
N LYS A 363 13.81 -13.97 9.97
CA LYS A 363 14.62 -14.23 11.15
C LYS A 363 14.11 -13.55 12.42
N ILE A 364 13.60 -12.32 12.30
CA ILE A 364 12.98 -11.61 13.44
C ILE A 364 11.73 -12.34 13.94
N LEU A 365 10.89 -12.83 13.02
CA LEU A 365 9.70 -13.59 13.40
C LEU A 365 10.04 -14.98 13.94
N ASP A 366 11.21 -15.53 13.61
CA ASP A 366 11.76 -16.78 14.18
C ASP A 366 12.52 -16.54 15.50
N GLU A 367 12.58 -15.29 15.98
CA GLU A 367 13.35 -14.86 17.16
C GLU A 367 14.87 -15.15 17.04
N ASP A 368 15.37 -15.35 15.80
CA ASP A 368 16.78 -15.57 15.47
C ASP A 368 17.52 -14.24 15.33
N ASN A 369 17.86 -13.61 16.47
CA ASN A 369 18.53 -12.31 16.50
C ASN A 369 19.95 -12.35 15.98
N GLU A 370 20.69 -13.41 16.30
CA GLU A 370 22.08 -13.56 15.86
C GLU A 370 22.12 -13.75 14.34
N GLY A 371 21.24 -14.60 13.81
CA GLY A 371 21.12 -14.79 12.38
C GLY A 371 20.60 -13.55 11.64
N ALA A 372 19.74 -12.76 12.25
CA ALA A 372 19.27 -11.49 11.68
C ALA A 372 20.43 -10.47 11.56
N LEU A 373 21.25 -10.35 12.60
CA LEU A 373 22.42 -9.47 12.60
C LEU A 373 23.49 -9.95 11.61
N ALA A 374 23.78 -11.25 11.60
CA ALA A 374 24.73 -11.86 10.69
C ALA A 374 24.33 -11.63 9.23
N LEU A 375 23.06 -11.87 8.88
CA LEU A 375 22.52 -11.65 7.53
C LEU A 375 22.79 -10.23 7.03
N VAL A 376 22.48 -9.22 7.83
CA VAL A 376 22.67 -7.81 7.42
C VAL A 376 24.16 -7.48 7.26
N LYS A 377 25.01 -7.88 8.21
CA LYS A 377 26.46 -7.63 8.17
C LYS A 377 27.12 -8.34 6.99
N ASP A 378 26.75 -9.59 6.72
CA ASP A 378 27.28 -10.37 5.61
C ASP A 378 26.86 -9.77 4.26
N THR A 379 25.59 -9.35 4.13
CA THR A 379 25.11 -8.67 2.92
C THR A 379 25.87 -7.37 2.66
N ILE A 380 26.07 -6.55 3.70
CA ILE A 380 26.84 -5.30 3.62
C ILE A 380 28.29 -5.58 3.21
N ARG A 381 28.92 -6.58 3.81
CA ARG A 381 30.30 -6.99 3.50
C ARG A 381 30.43 -7.45 2.04
N ASP A 382 29.50 -8.23 1.54
CA ASP A 382 29.50 -8.71 0.14
C ASP A 382 29.29 -7.57 -0.87
N VAL A 383 28.45 -6.59 -0.54
CA VAL A 383 28.31 -5.36 -1.35
C VAL A 383 29.63 -4.58 -1.35
N MET A 384 30.23 -4.34 -0.19
CA MET A 384 31.51 -3.60 -0.08
C MET A 384 32.64 -4.30 -0.83
N ALA A 385 32.63 -5.63 -0.87
CA ALA A 385 33.60 -6.44 -1.60
C ALA A 385 33.31 -6.50 -3.12
N GLY A 386 32.21 -5.91 -3.61
CA GLY A 386 31.83 -5.94 -5.02
C GLY A 386 31.40 -7.31 -5.54
N LYS A 387 30.94 -8.20 -4.66
CA LYS A 387 30.50 -9.57 -5.02
C LYS A 387 29.06 -9.64 -5.53
N VAL A 388 28.35 -8.50 -5.51
CA VAL A 388 26.96 -8.41 -5.91
C VAL A 388 26.83 -8.00 -7.37
N PRO A 389 26.02 -8.68 -8.19
CA PRO A 389 25.83 -8.33 -9.58
C PRO A 389 25.12 -6.95 -9.69
N PRO A 390 25.48 -6.14 -10.72
CA PRO A 390 24.89 -4.81 -10.90
C PRO A 390 23.36 -4.81 -11.00
N GLU A 391 22.77 -5.86 -11.56
CA GLU A 391 21.32 -6.05 -11.71
C GLU A 391 20.58 -5.97 -10.37
N ASP A 392 21.18 -6.47 -9.30
CA ASP A 392 20.65 -6.47 -7.94
C ASP A 392 20.66 -5.08 -7.27
N LEU A 393 21.41 -4.14 -7.84
CA LEU A 393 21.58 -2.77 -7.35
C LEU A 393 20.72 -1.74 -8.12
N VAL A 394 19.93 -2.17 -9.09
CA VAL A 394 19.13 -1.30 -9.95
C VAL A 394 18.02 -0.59 -9.17
N ILE A 395 18.02 0.73 -9.25
CA ILE A 395 16.99 1.62 -8.73
C ILE A 395 16.12 2.08 -9.91
N SER A 396 14.79 2.13 -9.71
CA SER A 396 13.88 2.54 -10.78
C SER A 396 12.85 3.54 -10.28
N ARG A 397 12.54 4.54 -11.11
CA ARG A 397 11.50 5.53 -10.81
C ARG A 397 10.81 6.00 -12.09
N THR A 398 9.49 6.20 -12.00
CA THR A 398 8.74 6.82 -13.10
C THR A 398 9.16 8.27 -13.30
N CYS A 399 9.48 8.66 -14.53
CA CYS A 399 9.84 10.02 -14.92
C CYS A 399 8.66 10.67 -15.64
N LYS A 400 8.09 11.74 -15.06
CA LYS A 400 6.91 12.44 -15.64
C LYS A 400 7.23 13.18 -16.93
N GLY A 401 8.39 13.80 -16.99
CA GLY A 401 8.91 14.60 -18.09
C GLY A 401 10.20 15.27 -17.63
N LEU A 402 11.06 15.64 -18.57
CA LEU A 402 12.37 16.19 -18.21
C LEU A 402 12.23 17.56 -17.51
N ASP A 403 11.22 18.34 -17.89
CA ASP A 403 10.98 19.69 -17.36
C ASP A 403 9.87 19.74 -16.28
N ALA A 404 9.35 18.57 -15.86
CA ALA A 404 8.23 18.50 -14.90
C ALA A 404 8.65 18.59 -13.43
N TYR A 405 9.90 18.93 -13.15
CA TYR A 405 10.49 18.99 -11.81
C TYR A 405 11.12 20.36 -11.55
N GLU A 406 11.04 20.85 -10.31
CA GLU A 406 11.62 22.16 -9.92
C GLU A 406 13.14 22.22 -10.09
N ASN A 407 13.85 21.10 -9.83
CA ASN A 407 15.30 20.99 -9.96
C ASN A 407 15.67 19.71 -10.75
N PRO A 408 15.43 19.69 -12.09
CA PRO A 408 15.62 18.49 -12.89
C PRO A 408 17.06 17.97 -12.87
N GLU A 409 18.04 18.87 -12.77
CA GLU A 409 19.49 18.55 -12.79
C GLU A 409 19.96 17.75 -11.57
N ARG A 410 19.23 17.87 -10.44
CA ARG A 410 19.53 17.13 -9.21
C ARG A 410 18.85 15.78 -9.13
N MET A 411 18.02 15.46 -10.12
CA MET A 411 17.21 14.23 -10.11
C MET A 411 17.92 13.10 -10.84
N ALA A 412 18.26 12.03 -10.13
CA ALA A 412 18.94 10.85 -10.67
C ALA A 412 18.20 10.20 -11.85
N ASN A 413 16.86 10.10 -11.78
CA ASN A 413 16.05 9.57 -12.87
C ASN A 413 16.10 10.46 -14.14
N ILE A 414 16.27 11.77 -14.00
CA ILE A 414 16.42 12.70 -15.15
C ILE A 414 17.81 12.56 -15.77
N GLN A 415 18.87 12.53 -14.95
CA GLN A 415 20.23 12.30 -15.44
C GLN A 415 20.30 10.98 -16.20
N ALA A 416 19.78 9.89 -15.62
CA ALA A 416 19.74 8.59 -16.29
C ALA A 416 18.93 8.61 -17.58
N ALA A 417 17.79 9.34 -17.62
CA ALA A 417 16.99 9.49 -18.83
C ALA A 417 17.76 10.24 -19.94
N LYS A 418 18.44 11.34 -19.59
CA LYS A 418 19.27 12.08 -20.57
C LYS A 418 20.39 11.20 -21.13
N LYS A 419 21.15 10.52 -20.26
CA LYS A 419 22.21 9.60 -20.70
C LYS A 419 21.66 8.45 -21.57
N MET A 420 20.47 7.93 -21.23
CA MET A 420 19.79 6.91 -22.04
C MET A 420 19.46 7.44 -23.45
N MET A 421 18.99 8.69 -23.54
CA MET A 421 18.73 9.34 -24.85
C MET A 421 20.02 9.58 -25.64
N ASP A 422 21.11 9.99 -24.99
CA ASP A 422 22.43 10.14 -25.63
C ASP A 422 22.96 8.81 -26.17
N MET A 423 22.57 7.69 -25.54
CA MET A 423 22.83 6.34 -26.05
C MET A 423 21.91 5.92 -27.22
N GLY A 424 20.97 6.80 -27.63
CA GLY A 424 20.06 6.56 -28.76
C GLY A 424 18.76 5.82 -28.41
N TYR A 425 18.38 5.73 -27.13
CA TYR A 425 17.11 5.17 -26.70
C TYR A 425 16.03 6.25 -26.57
N ASN A 426 14.79 5.93 -26.92
CA ASN A 426 13.68 6.86 -26.81
C ASN A 426 13.19 7.03 -25.37
N PHE A 427 12.92 8.26 -24.97
CA PHE A 427 12.26 8.60 -23.72
C PHE A 427 10.84 9.14 -23.98
N ILE A 428 9.87 8.63 -23.22
CA ILE A 428 8.47 9.08 -23.23
C ILE A 428 8.08 9.48 -21.81
N PRO A 429 7.44 10.66 -21.59
CA PRO A 429 6.92 11.06 -20.30
C PRO A 429 6.02 9.98 -19.68
N GLY A 430 6.26 9.66 -18.39
CA GLY A 430 5.60 8.56 -17.70
C GLY A 430 6.34 7.22 -17.76
N MET A 431 7.42 7.13 -18.53
CA MET A 431 8.29 5.96 -18.58
C MET A 431 9.03 5.75 -17.27
N LYS A 432 9.24 4.49 -16.89
CA LYS A 432 10.09 4.13 -15.76
C LYS A 432 11.54 4.08 -16.19
N ILE A 433 12.37 4.88 -15.55
CA ILE A 433 13.82 4.92 -15.79
C ILE A 433 14.51 4.13 -14.69
N SER A 434 15.46 3.30 -15.09
CA SER A 434 16.29 2.46 -14.23
C SER A 434 17.73 2.94 -14.29
N TRP A 435 18.40 2.96 -13.13
CA TRP A 435 19.80 3.39 -13.03
C TRP A 435 20.53 2.72 -11.89
N ILE A 436 21.86 2.80 -11.96
CA ILE A 436 22.78 2.45 -10.89
C ILE A 436 23.57 3.69 -10.49
N VAL A 437 23.75 3.90 -9.18
CA VAL A 437 24.59 4.99 -8.65
C VAL A 437 26.05 4.58 -8.78
N THR A 438 26.85 5.44 -9.41
CA THR A 438 28.28 5.22 -9.65
C THR A 438 29.17 6.09 -8.79
N ASP A 439 28.69 7.28 -8.38
CA ASP A 439 29.35 8.13 -7.39
C ASP A 439 28.31 8.98 -6.64
N ALA A 440 28.19 8.75 -5.34
CA ALA A 440 27.31 9.50 -4.46
C ALA A 440 28.02 10.65 -3.73
N SER A 441 29.34 10.79 -3.87
CA SER A 441 30.11 11.88 -3.25
C SER A 441 29.94 13.21 -3.96
N THR A 442 29.47 13.20 -5.21
CA THR A 442 29.20 14.39 -6.03
C THR A 442 27.81 14.94 -5.77
N ALA A 443 27.62 16.24 -6.04
CA ALA A 443 26.33 16.93 -5.94
C ALA A 443 26.02 17.65 -7.27
N PRO A 444 25.12 17.13 -8.09
CA PRO A 444 24.29 15.92 -7.90
C PRO A 444 25.09 14.62 -7.97
N GLN A 445 24.57 13.55 -7.32
CA GLN A 445 25.18 12.22 -7.40
C GLN A 445 25.25 11.72 -8.84
N GLU A 446 26.33 11.03 -9.21
CA GLU A 446 26.45 10.44 -10.55
C GLU A 446 25.70 9.12 -10.64
N VAL A 447 24.99 8.95 -11.75
CA VAL A 447 24.23 7.73 -12.06
C VAL A 447 24.44 7.32 -13.52
N GLU A 448 24.38 6.01 -13.77
CA GLU A 448 24.37 5.47 -15.12
C GLU A 448 23.06 4.72 -15.40
N PRO A 449 22.46 4.89 -16.59
CA PRO A 449 21.24 4.18 -16.94
C PRO A 449 21.49 2.68 -16.98
N PHE A 450 20.54 1.91 -16.46
CA PHE A 450 20.53 0.45 -16.58
C PHE A 450 19.48 0.04 -17.61
N ILE A 451 19.91 -0.62 -18.67
CA ILE A 451 19.06 -1.06 -19.78
C ILE A 451 19.11 -2.58 -19.84
N SER A 452 17.96 -3.22 -19.77
CA SER A 452 17.87 -4.70 -19.83
C SER A 452 18.43 -5.22 -21.14
N GLY A 453 19.28 -6.25 -21.05
CA GLY A 453 19.94 -6.83 -22.21
C GLY A 453 21.21 -6.10 -22.66
N VAL A 454 21.57 -4.98 -22.04
CA VAL A 454 22.83 -4.27 -22.30
C VAL A 454 23.78 -4.48 -21.13
N PRO A 455 25.03 -4.96 -21.36
CA PRO A 455 26.02 -5.13 -20.30
C PRO A 455 26.31 -3.82 -19.56
N PHE A 456 26.29 -3.87 -18.25
CA PHE A 456 26.63 -2.71 -17.41
C PHE A 456 28.15 -2.69 -17.15
N ASN A 457 28.86 -1.75 -17.77
CA ASN A 457 30.32 -1.71 -17.78
C ASN A 457 30.94 -0.69 -16.79
N LYS A 458 30.11 -0.04 -15.95
CA LYS A 458 30.58 0.91 -14.95
C LYS A 458 30.63 0.23 -13.57
N LYS A 459 31.47 0.77 -12.69
CA LYS A 459 31.55 0.29 -11.30
C LYS A 459 30.48 0.97 -10.45
N PRO A 460 29.61 0.22 -9.73
CA PRO A 460 28.67 0.79 -8.76
C PRO A 460 29.41 1.46 -7.58
N ASP A 461 28.79 2.48 -6.99
CA ASP A 461 29.24 3.01 -5.70
C ASP A 461 28.80 2.08 -4.56
N TYR A 462 29.61 1.08 -4.27
CA TYR A 462 29.30 0.07 -3.25
C TYR A 462 29.15 0.67 -1.84
N ARG A 463 29.79 1.81 -1.53
CA ARG A 463 29.63 2.50 -0.23
C ARG A 463 28.24 3.08 -0.09
N TYR A 464 27.72 3.69 -1.16
CA TYR A 464 26.35 4.18 -1.20
C TYR A 464 25.33 3.06 -0.95
N TYR A 465 25.48 1.91 -1.63
CA TYR A 465 24.57 0.79 -1.48
C TYR A 465 24.66 0.14 -0.10
N ALA A 466 25.87 -0.04 0.45
CA ALA A 466 26.08 -0.52 1.80
C ALA A 466 25.43 0.40 2.85
N GLY A 467 25.60 1.72 2.73
CA GLY A 467 24.96 2.70 3.60
C GLY A 467 23.43 2.65 3.51
N ARG A 468 22.88 2.47 2.29
CA ARG A 468 21.42 2.31 2.11
C ARG A 468 20.89 1.03 2.76
N LEU A 469 21.61 -0.09 2.67
CA LEU A 469 21.23 -1.33 3.35
C LEU A 469 21.25 -1.16 4.87
N ALA A 470 22.33 -0.60 5.42
CA ALA A 470 22.46 -0.32 6.85
C ALA A 470 21.35 0.60 7.36
N GLN A 471 21.07 1.71 6.66
CA GLN A 471 20.02 2.65 7.02
C GLN A 471 18.63 2.01 7.01
N MET A 472 18.35 1.11 6.07
CA MET A 472 17.04 0.44 6.00
C MET A 472 16.92 -0.65 7.06
N ALA A 473 17.96 -1.40 7.30
CA ALA A 473 18.00 -2.42 8.35
C ALA A 473 17.93 -1.79 9.75
N SER A 474 18.66 -0.71 10.03
CA SER A 474 18.69 -0.06 11.34
C SER A 474 17.32 0.40 11.82
N ARG A 475 16.48 0.91 10.92
CA ARG A 475 15.07 1.30 11.24
C ARG A 475 14.25 0.14 11.82
N ILE A 476 14.63 -1.09 11.52
CA ILE A 476 13.97 -2.30 11.99
C ILE A 476 14.70 -2.82 13.23
N THR A 477 16.04 -2.84 13.19
CA THR A 477 16.88 -3.45 14.21
C THR A 477 17.15 -2.54 15.42
N GLU A 478 16.87 -1.23 15.34
CA GLU A 478 16.89 -0.31 16.48
C GLU A 478 15.99 -0.75 17.64
N VAL A 479 14.91 -1.50 17.34
CA VAL A 479 14.06 -2.12 18.37
C VAL A 479 14.84 -3.10 19.24
N PHE A 480 15.92 -3.67 18.70
CA PHE A 480 16.82 -4.63 19.35
C PHE A 480 18.15 -3.98 19.79
N GLY A 481 18.28 -2.65 19.68
CA GLY A 481 19.45 -1.90 20.09
C GLY A 481 20.57 -1.81 19.06
N TRP A 482 20.37 -2.23 17.80
CA TRP A 482 21.39 -2.14 16.74
C TRP A 482 21.20 -0.89 15.88
N THR A 483 22.22 -0.04 15.88
CA THR A 483 22.22 1.21 15.12
C THR A 483 22.81 1.02 13.71
N GLU A 484 22.65 2.02 12.84
CA GLU A 484 23.27 2.04 11.51
C GLU A 484 24.80 1.89 11.59
N ALA A 485 25.43 2.53 12.58
CA ALA A 485 26.87 2.42 12.80
C ALA A 485 27.31 1.00 13.15
N ASP A 486 26.55 0.29 14.00
CA ASP A 486 26.84 -1.09 14.38
C ASP A 486 26.76 -2.04 13.19
N LEU A 487 25.88 -1.76 12.24
CA LEU A 487 25.70 -2.54 11.03
C LEU A 487 26.81 -2.29 9.99
N LEU A 488 27.30 -1.04 9.88
CA LEU A 488 28.33 -0.65 8.90
C LEU A 488 29.74 -1.01 9.35
N LEU A 489 30.07 -0.81 10.65
CA LEU A 489 31.43 -0.96 11.16
C LEU A 489 31.86 -2.41 11.35
N GLY A 490 31.02 -3.39 11.03
CA GLY A 490 31.39 -4.81 11.01
C GLY A 490 31.74 -5.41 12.35
N SER A 491 31.39 -4.81 13.46
CA SER A 491 31.75 -5.07 14.84
C SER A 491 32.99 -4.37 15.31
N GLN A 492 32.96 -4.15 16.49
CA GLN A 492 33.70 -4.62 17.62
C GLN A 492 34.61 -3.57 18.17
N GLN A 493 34.05 -2.62 18.76
CA GLN A 493 34.43 -2.46 20.15
C GLN A 493 33.26 -2.97 20.99
N LYS A 494 33.27 -4.26 21.36
CA LYS A 494 32.64 -4.67 22.61
C LYS A 494 33.30 -3.78 23.67
N THR A 495 32.56 -2.81 24.19
CA THR A 495 32.99 -2.16 25.42
C THR A 495 33.03 -3.28 26.46
N LEU A 496 34.05 -3.27 27.30
CA LEU A 496 34.32 -4.28 28.34
C LEU A 496 33.19 -4.42 29.38
N PHE A 497 32.00 -3.83 29.11
CA PHE A 497 30.85 -3.70 29.99
C PHE A 497 29.52 -4.13 29.38
N ASP A 498 29.50 -4.65 28.14
CA ASP A 498 28.24 -5.11 27.49
C ASP A 498 28.05 -6.62 27.69
N ASP A 499 27.84 -7.03 28.94
CA ASP A 499 27.31 -8.37 29.26
C ASP A 499 25.78 -8.40 29.41
N ASP A 500 25.08 -7.31 29.08
CA ASP A 500 23.64 -7.29 29.12
C ASP A 500 23.03 -7.62 27.73
N PHE A 501 22.92 -8.93 27.51
CA PHE A 501 22.06 -9.51 26.46
C PHE A 501 20.61 -9.05 26.71
N ILE A 502 20.09 -8.16 25.86
CA ILE A 502 18.68 -7.75 25.93
C ILE A 502 17.85 -8.83 25.23
N PRO A 503 17.07 -9.63 25.97
CA PRO A 503 16.16 -10.60 25.35
C PRO A 503 15.08 -9.87 24.57
N LEU A 504 14.57 -10.47 23.48
CA LEU A 504 13.46 -10.00 22.65
C LEU A 504 12.14 -9.77 23.41
N ARG A 505 12.09 -10.07 24.69
CA ARG A 505 10.92 -9.78 25.51
C ARG A 505 10.96 -8.31 25.93
N PRO A 506 9.89 -7.51 25.65
CA PRO A 506 9.80 -6.18 26.21
C PRO A 506 9.89 -6.30 27.74
N LYS A 507 10.76 -5.49 28.38
CA LYS A 507 10.74 -5.36 29.85
C LYS A 507 9.30 -5.08 30.25
N LYS A 508 8.76 -5.88 31.15
CA LYS A 508 7.51 -5.56 31.84
C LYS A 508 7.77 -4.27 32.64
N GLU A 509 7.47 -3.12 32.03
CA GLU A 509 7.37 -1.89 32.79
C GLU A 509 6.18 -2.02 33.73
N GLY A 510 6.44 -2.02 35.02
CA GLY A 510 5.40 -1.94 36.04
C GLY A 510 4.67 -0.59 35.93
N PRO A 511 3.45 -0.47 36.50
CA PRO A 511 2.62 0.73 36.34
C PRO A 511 3.24 2.04 36.87
N GLU A 512 4.35 2.00 37.59
CA GLU A 512 5.01 3.19 38.17
C GLU A 512 6.00 3.89 37.22
N ASP A 513 6.57 3.20 36.21
CA ASP A 513 7.56 3.81 35.32
C ASP A 513 6.95 4.67 34.20
N VAL A 514 5.66 4.47 33.90
CA VAL A 514 4.95 5.25 32.86
C VAL A 514 4.68 6.71 33.30
N LYS A 515 4.56 6.97 34.61
CA LYS A 515 4.30 8.35 35.10
C LYS A 515 5.56 9.23 35.08
N LYS A 516 6.76 8.68 35.29
CA LYS A 516 7.99 9.47 35.29
C LYS A 516 8.46 9.90 33.90
N SER A 517 8.24 9.06 32.85
CA SER A 517 8.67 9.39 31.50
C SER A 517 7.81 10.46 30.80
N THR A 518 6.56 10.63 31.25
CA THR A 518 5.62 11.64 30.69
C THR A 518 5.91 13.03 31.25
N ASP A 519 6.30 13.13 32.53
CA ASP A 519 6.59 14.41 33.17
C ASP A 519 7.93 15.01 32.74
N GLU A 520 8.95 14.19 32.50
CA GLU A 520 10.24 14.68 31.98
C GLU A 520 10.16 15.17 30.52
N LYS A 521 9.29 14.57 29.68
CA LYS A 521 9.06 15.04 28.30
C LYS A 521 8.26 16.33 28.23
N ILE A 522 7.38 16.57 29.19
CA ILE A 522 6.59 17.82 29.27
C ILE A 522 7.45 18.98 29.80
N GLN A 523 8.37 18.75 30.71
CA GLN A 523 9.30 19.78 31.20
C GLN A 523 10.36 20.17 30.16
N LYS A 524 10.89 19.22 29.37
CA LYS A 524 11.84 19.52 28.27
C LYS A 524 11.21 20.27 27.10
N LYS A 525 9.89 20.19 26.90
CA LYS A 525 9.18 20.96 25.86
C LYS A 525 8.87 22.41 26.29
N LYS A 526 8.82 22.71 27.60
CA LYS A 526 8.56 24.07 28.09
C LYS A 526 9.81 24.96 28.15
N SER A 527 11.00 24.41 28.01
CA SER A 527 12.28 25.18 28.07
C SER A 527 12.86 25.60 26.71
N LYS A 528 12.13 25.42 25.60
CA LYS A 528 12.56 25.81 24.25
C LYS A 528 11.57 26.74 23.53
N THR A 529 10.89 27.61 24.25
CA THR A 529 10.20 28.73 23.63
C THR A 529 11.18 29.90 23.61
N VAL A 530 11.91 30.05 22.53
CA VAL A 530 12.72 31.24 22.24
C VAL A 530 11.76 32.31 21.74
N SER A 531 11.76 33.46 22.40
CA SER A 531 11.00 34.65 22.08
C SER A 531 11.35 35.18 20.67
N LEU A 532 10.34 35.61 19.94
CA LEU A 532 10.41 36.13 18.56
C LEU A 532 10.99 37.55 18.43
N ASP A 533 11.58 38.11 19.48
CA ASP A 533 12.05 39.50 19.53
C ASP A 533 13.53 39.70 19.19
N GLN A 534 14.18 38.77 18.51
CA GLN A 534 15.59 38.90 18.12
C GLN A 534 15.85 38.80 16.61
N PHE A 535 14.85 39.05 15.78
CA PHE A 535 15.07 39.27 14.35
C PHE A 535 14.27 40.48 13.87
N PHE A 536 14.79 41.67 14.19
CA PHE A 536 14.68 42.89 13.40
C PHE A 536 16.04 43.53 13.32
#